data_3f9343c2e0f1c96f5ab0930af3c71a9f
#
_entry.id   3f9343c2e0f1c96f5ab0930af3c71a9f
#
_cell.length_a   1.000
_cell.length_b   1.000
_cell.length_c   1.000
_cell.angle_alpha   90.00
_cell.angle_beta   90.00
_cell.angle_gamma   90.00
#
_symmetry.space_group_name_H-M   'P 1'
#
loop_
_entity.id
_entity.type
_entity.pdbx_description
1 polymer ?
#
loop_
_entity_poly.entity_id
_entity_poly.type
_entity_poly.pdbx_seq_one_letter_code
_entity_poly.pdbx_strand_id
1 'polypeptide(L)'
;MVYSYIKGLVNYAVNKNLIEKDDEVYATNRVLALLKLDDYVDEIAEELELHELLKGITDYAVSKNLINDSITERDIFDTELMAIFTDRPSNIIKKYNAIYAKDKLLATNWYYDFSVATNYIRKDRIQKDVKWKTDTEYGKLDITINLSKPEKDPKAIAAMKNQKASSYPMCQLCKENEGYLGRLNHPARGNHRIIPLHMEGEDFYLQYSPYVYYNEHCIVFNKVHKPMIIDKPTMRKLLSFVDYLPHYFVGSNADLPIVGGSILAHEHFQGGHYHFAMEDAKSIYDFKVDGFPNCSLSIVKWPLSVIRVHSNNKDEIANLAEHILNTWIDYSDEEVSIYAYTDGVRHNTITPIVRKKDGLYEMDLVLRNNLTTEEYPLGLFHPHQEYHHIKKENIGLIEVMGLAVLPARLKNEMAEVKEILLGRAKISEATEKHEAWIKELQAKYQFNEENVDSIVKEEIGKTYAKILENAGVYKMTEEGINHFKKFTKAL
;
A
#
# COMPACT_ATOMS: atom_id res chain seq x y z
N MET A 1 -14.81 21.17 30.30
CA MET A 1 -14.86 20.01 29.33
C MET A 1 -13.87 20.18 28.17
N VAL A 2 -13.85 21.25 27.35
CA VAL A 2 -12.84 21.35 26.27
C VAL A 2 -11.41 21.46 26.82
N TYR A 3 -11.24 22.16 27.93
CA TYR A 3 -9.93 22.35 28.56
C TYR A 3 -9.33 21.05 29.12
N SER A 4 -10.18 20.13 29.60
CA SER A 4 -9.72 18.81 30.05
C SER A 4 -9.17 17.96 28.89
N TYR A 5 -9.79 18.03 27.70
CA TYR A 5 -9.27 17.40 26.48
C TYR A 5 -7.97 18.07 26.00
N ILE A 6 -7.90 19.42 26.05
CA ILE A 6 -6.67 20.17 25.69
C ILE A 6 -5.51 19.73 26.59
N LYS A 7 -5.72 19.70 27.90
CA LYS A 7 -4.71 19.27 28.88
C LYS A 7 -4.31 17.81 28.66
N GLY A 8 -5.28 16.93 28.38
CA GLY A 8 -5.03 15.52 28.04
C GLY A 8 -4.16 15.39 26.79
N LEU A 9 -4.43 16.19 25.73
CA LEU A 9 -3.64 16.18 24.49
C LEU A 9 -2.22 16.70 24.69
N VAL A 10 -2.02 17.76 25.50
CA VAL A 10 -0.69 18.26 25.84
C VAL A 10 0.10 17.22 26.63
N ASN A 11 -0.52 16.59 27.65
CA ASN A 11 0.09 15.50 28.41
C ASN A 11 0.48 14.33 27.50
N TYR A 12 -0.40 13.95 26.55
CA TYR A 12 -0.09 12.93 25.55
C TYR A 12 1.18 13.29 24.76
N ALA A 13 1.27 14.53 24.27
CA ALA A 13 2.40 14.98 23.46
C ALA A 13 3.73 14.94 24.24
N VAL A 14 3.74 15.33 25.52
CA VAL A 14 4.91 15.20 26.41
C VAL A 14 5.27 13.72 26.62
N ASN A 15 4.29 12.89 26.98
CA ASN A 15 4.50 11.46 27.24
C ASN A 15 5.01 10.69 26.01
N LYS A 16 4.67 11.15 24.80
CA LYS A 16 5.15 10.59 23.52
C LYS A 16 6.45 11.24 23.04
N ASN A 17 7.06 12.14 23.81
CA ASN A 17 8.26 12.87 23.44
C ASN A 17 8.12 13.61 22.08
N LEU A 18 6.92 14.13 21.81
CA LEU A 18 6.66 15.02 20.67
C LEU A 18 7.10 16.44 20.98
N ILE A 19 6.91 16.87 22.22
CA ILE A 19 7.35 18.14 22.79
C ILE A 19 8.05 17.92 24.14
N GLU A 20 8.89 18.85 24.54
CA GLU A 20 9.48 18.86 25.88
C GLU A 20 8.49 19.45 26.91
N LYS A 21 8.73 19.19 28.20
CA LYS A 21 7.88 19.70 29.27
C LYS A 21 7.81 21.23 29.29
N ASP A 22 8.89 21.90 28.94
CA ASP A 22 8.96 23.36 28.91
C ASP A 22 8.10 23.99 27.79
N ASP A 23 7.64 23.15 26.81
CA ASP A 23 6.77 23.56 25.70
C ASP A 23 5.27 23.53 26.05
N GLU A 24 4.86 22.98 27.21
CA GLU A 24 3.45 22.76 27.58
C GLU A 24 2.60 24.03 27.45
N VAL A 25 3.08 25.15 28.01
CA VAL A 25 2.36 26.45 27.98
C VAL A 25 2.25 26.98 26.57
N TYR A 26 3.34 26.89 25.80
CA TYR A 26 3.35 27.33 24.42
C TYR A 26 2.35 26.50 23.57
N ALA A 27 2.39 25.19 23.68
CA ALA A 27 1.51 24.29 22.95
C ALA A 27 0.03 24.50 23.33
N THR A 28 -0.26 24.64 24.64
CA THR A 28 -1.60 24.97 25.13
C THR A 28 -2.12 26.26 24.48
N ASN A 29 -1.33 27.33 24.49
CA ASN A 29 -1.70 28.60 23.88
C ASN A 29 -1.92 28.50 22.36
N ARG A 30 -1.16 27.63 21.67
CA ARG A 30 -1.38 27.39 20.23
C ARG A 30 -2.71 26.66 19.97
N VAL A 31 -3.09 25.71 20.83
CA VAL A 31 -4.40 25.03 20.75
C VAL A 31 -5.53 26.01 21.04
N LEU A 32 -5.41 26.86 22.08
CA LEU A 32 -6.40 27.90 22.38
C LEU A 32 -6.60 28.85 21.19
N ALA A 33 -5.51 29.30 20.56
CA ALA A 33 -5.54 30.17 19.39
C ALA A 33 -6.28 29.51 18.21
N LEU A 34 -6.07 28.21 17.95
CA LEU A 34 -6.74 27.46 16.91
C LEU A 34 -8.25 27.32 17.18
N LEU A 35 -8.62 27.18 18.46
CA LEU A 35 -10.01 27.10 18.92
C LEU A 35 -10.67 28.47 19.12
N LYS A 36 -9.94 29.56 18.92
CA LYS A 36 -10.38 30.95 19.17
C LYS A 36 -10.90 31.15 20.59
N LEU A 37 -10.16 30.58 21.56
CA LEU A 37 -10.43 30.72 22.98
C LEU A 37 -9.51 31.82 23.59
N ASP A 38 -10.11 32.75 24.29
CA ASP A 38 -9.40 33.85 24.95
C ASP A 38 -8.96 33.50 26.38
N ASP A 39 -9.65 32.52 27.00
CA ASP A 39 -9.39 32.09 28.38
C ASP A 39 -8.97 30.63 28.45
N TYR A 40 -8.30 30.28 29.56
CA TYR A 40 -7.99 28.90 29.91
C TYR A 40 -8.40 28.58 31.34
N VAL A 41 -9.08 27.46 31.52
CA VAL A 41 -9.40 26.93 32.85
C VAL A 41 -8.61 25.65 33.08
N ASP A 42 -7.86 25.60 34.16
CA ASP A 42 -7.07 24.42 34.53
C ASP A 42 -7.99 23.31 35.07
N GLU A 43 -8.55 22.51 34.16
CA GLU A 43 -9.36 21.32 34.47
C GLU A 43 -8.45 20.10 34.68
N ILE A 44 -9.02 19.05 35.29
CA ILE A 44 -8.35 17.74 35.34
C ILE A 44 -8.23 17.19 33.92
N ALA A 45 -7.05 16.70 33.55
CA ALA A 45 -6.83 16.14 32.23
C ALA A 45 -7.69 14.88 31.99
N GLU A 46 -8.23 14.75 30.78
CA GLU A 46 -8.82 13.48 30.35
C GLU A 46 -7.70 12.46 30.06
N GLU A 47 -7.82 11.29 30.67
CA GLU A 47 -6.92 10.14 30.42
C GLU A 47 -7.54 9.20 29.39
N LEU A 48 -7.50 9.62 28.14
CA LEU A 48 -8.14 8.96 27.01
C LEU A 48 -7.11 8.62 25.91
N GLU A 49 -7.47 7.74 25.00
CA GLU A 49 -6.68 7.47 23.80
C GLU A 49 -6.64 8.72 22.89
N LEU A 50 -5.58 8.87 22.10
CA LEU A 50 -5.37 10.04 21.24
C LEU A 50 -6.60 10.38 20.38
N HIS A 51 -7.21 9.37 19.74
CA HIS A 51 -8.35 9.59 18.86
C HIS A 51 -9.61 10.13 19.60
N GLU A 52 -9.77 9.80 20.88
CA GLU A 52 -10.85 10.29 21.73
C GLU A 52 -10.60 11.72 22.18
N LEU A 53 -9.35 12.06 22.54
CA LEU A 53 -8.93 13.43 22.85
C LEU A 53 -9.16 14.35 21.64
N LEU A 54 -8.67 13.94 20.46
CA LEU A 54 -8.86 14.69 19.21
C LEU A 54 -10.34 14.83 18.84
N LYS A 55 -11.12 13.77 19.04
CA LYS A 55 -12.58 13.81 18.83
C LYS A 55 -13.25 14.83 19.75
N GLY A 56 -12.94 14.85 21.04
CA GLY A 56 -13.51 15.78 21.99
C GLY A 56 -13.22 17.25 21.62
N ILE A 57 -12.00 17.56 21.20
CA ILE A 57 -11.61 18.92 20.76
C ILE A 57 -12.29 19.26 19.42
N THR A 58 -12.36 18.31 18.48
CA THR A 58 -12.98 18.55 17.17
C THR A 58 -14.50 18.70 17.28
N ASP A 59 -15.16 17.93 18.16
CA ASP A 59 -16.59 18.09 18.44
C ASP A 59 -16.88 19.49 19.03
N TYR A 60 -16.01 20.01 19.89
CA TYR A 60 -16.11 21.38 20.36
C TYR A 60 -15.99 22.38 19.20
N ALA A 61 -15.02 22.23 18.31
CA ALA A 61 -14.84 23.10 17.15
C ALA A 61 -16.09 23.10 16.23
N VAL A 62 -16.69 21.93 15.99
CA VAL A 62 -17.98 21.81 15.27
C VAL A 62 -19.10 22.55 16.00
N SER A 63 -19.22 22.35 17.33
CA SER A 63 -20.26 23.01 18.15
C SER A 63 -20.18 24.53 18.14
N LYS A 64 -18.99 25.07 17.91
CA LYS A 64 -18.72 26.52 17.78
C LYS A 64 -18.73 27.02 16.33
N ASN A 65 -19.10 26.19 15.38
CA ASN A 65 -19.10 26.50 13.94
C ASN A 65 -17.71 26.99 13.44
N LEU A 66 -16.62 26.50 14.02
CA LEU A 66 -15.26 26.76 13.53
C LEU A 66 -14.95 25.93 12.28
N ILE A 67 -15.55 24.75 12.21
CA ILE A 67 -15.50 23.83 11.07
C ILE A 67 -16.88 23.22 10.83
N ASN A 68 -17.15 22.73 9.60
CA ASN A 68 -18.36 21.96 9.32
C ASN A 68 -18.20 20.52 9.80
N ASP A 69 -19.33 19.88 10.11
CA ASP A 69 -19.38 18.47 10.52
C ASP A 69 -19.28 17.54 9.31
N SER A 70 -18.09 17.45 8.73
CA SER A 70 -17.75 16.50 7.68
C SER A 70 -16.46 15.77 8.02
N ILE A 71 -16.30 14.51 7.58
CA ILE A 71 -15.09 13.71 7.82
C ILE A 71 -13.84 14.45 7.33
N THR A 72 -13.91 15.08 6.16
CA THR A 72 -12.77 15.79 5.56
C THR A 72 -12.35 17.00 6.39
N GLU A 73 -13.30 17.82 6.85
CA GLU A 73 -12.95 19.01 7.64
C GLU A 73 -12.49 18.65 9.05
N ARG A 74 -13.06 17.61 9.65
CA ARG A 74 -12.58 17.03 10.90
C ARG A 74 -11.13 16.53 10.76
N ASP A 75 -10.83 15.84 9.65
CA ASP A 75 -9.47 15.33 9.37
C ASP A 75 -8.46 16.46 9.13
N ILE A 76 -8.87 17.54 8.49
CA ILE A 76 -8.03 18.73 8.32
C ILE A 76 -7.75 19.37 9.68
N PHE A 77 -8.78 19.55 10.49
CA PHE A 77 -8.67 20.22 11.78
C PHE A 77 -7.84 19.42 12.79
N ASP A 78 -8.06 18.11 12.92
CA ASP A 78 -7.25 17.28 13.83
C ASP A 78 -5.79 17.15 13.37
N THR A 79 -5.54 17.19 12.06
CA THR A 79 -4.18 17.26 11.52
C THR A 79 -3.51 18.59 11.86
N GLU A 80 -4.24 19.71 11.84
CA GLU A 80 -3.73 21.03 12.25
C GLU A 80 -3.46 21.08 13.76
N LEU A 81 -4.33 20.48 14.59
CA LEU A 81 -4.06 20.28 16.03
C LEU A 81 -2.75 19.53 16.25
N MET A 82 -2.57 18.39 15.59
CA MET A 82 -1.36 17.58 15.76
C MET A 82 -0.10 18.25 15.18
N ALA A 83 -0.25 19.14 14.20
CA ALA A 83 0.88 19.93 13.68
C ALA A 83 1.51 20.84 14.74
N ILE A 84 0.74 21.26 15.76
CA ILE A 84 1.25 22.06 16.90
C ILE A 84 2.33 21.28 17.68
N PHE A 85 2.16 19.96 17.80
CA PHE A 85 3.02 19.04 18.53
C PHE A 85 4.06 18.33 17.64
N THR A 86 4.08 18.65 16.35
CA THR A 86 4.96 18.00 15.37
C THR A 86 6.15 18.90 15.08
N ASP A 87 7.34 18.48 15.48
CA ASP A 87 8.57 19.26 15.32
C ASP A 87 8.90 19.54 13.85
N ARG A 88 9.79 20.50 13.61
CA ARG A 88 10.19 20.93 12.26
C ARG A 88 10.92 19.82 11.50
N PRO A 89 10.79 19.75 10.16
CA PRO A 89 11.46 18.75 9.34
C PRO A 89 12.95 18.59 9.63
N SER A 90 13.68 19.73 9.79
CA SER A 90 15.12 19.71 10.05
C SER A 90 15.50 19.00 11.35
N ASN A 91 14.69 19.11 12.40
CA ASN A 91 14.93 18.44 13.68
C ASN A 91 14.64 16.94 13.59
N ILE A 92 13.55 16.58 12.92
CA ILE A 92 13.19 15.19 12.69
C ILE A 92 14.26 14.47 11.86
N ILE A 93 14.75 15.12 10.79
CA ILE A 93 15.84 14.59 9.96
C ILE A 93 17.12 14.41 10.78
N LYS A 94 17.50 15.39 11.59
CA LYS A 94 18.67 15.29 12.48
C LYS A 94 18.56 14.12 13.46
N LYS A 95 17.38 13.98 14.08
CA LYS A 95 17.11 12.91 15.06
C LYS A 95 17.15 11.54 14.38
N TYR A 96 16.48 11.39 13.23
CA TYR A 96 16.53 10.16 12.43
C TYR A 96 17.98 9.78 12.09
N ASN A 97 18.74 10.71 11.52
CA ASN A 97 20.12 10.46 11.10
C ASN A 97 21.04 10.10 12.29
N ALA A 98 20.82 10.70 13.46
CA ALA A 98 21.59 10.39 14.67
C ALA A 98 21.30 8.96 15.18
N ILE A 99 20.07 8.47 15.06
CA ILE A 99 19.69 7.09 15.39
C ILE A 99 20.20 6.15 14.30
N TYR A 100 19.99 6.48 13.02
CA TYR A 100 20.40 5.69 11.86
C TYR A 100 21.91 5.40 11.84
N ALA A 101 22.72 6.37 12.24
CA ALA A 101 24.18 6.20 12.33
C ALA A 101 24.59 5.13 13.35
N LYS A 102 23.73 4.82 14.32
CA LYS A 102 23.96 3.80 15.36
C LYS A 102 23.30 2.49 14.99
N ASP A 103 22.07 2.55 14.57
CA ASP A 103 21.25 1.36 14.26
C ASP A 103 20.12 1.74 13.27
N LYS A 104 20.13 1.08 12.12
CA LYS A 104 19.16 1.31 11.05
C LYS A 104 17.74 0.87 11.43
N LEU A 105 17.62 -0.25 12.14
CA LEU A 105 16.33 -0.78 12.59
C LEU A 105 15.71 0.12 13.66
N LEU A 106 16.50 0.61 14.62
CA LEU A 106 16.01 1.56 15.61
C LEU A 106 15.57 2.88 14.98
N ALA A 107 16.22 3.32 13.89
CA ALA A 107 15.82 4.55 13.19
C ALA A 107 14.45 4.40 12.52
N THR A 108 14.20 3.29 11.83
CA THR A 108 12.91 3.05 11.19
C THR A 108 11.79 2.84 12.22
N ASN A 109 12.04 2.07 13.29
CA ASN A 109 11.11 1.91 14.40
C ASN A 109 10.73 3.27 15.03
N TRP A 110 11.75 4.09 15.36
CA TRP A 110 11.51 5.44 15.91
C TRP A 110 10.68 6.30 14.96
N TYR A 111 10.98 6.30 13.67
CA TYR A 111 10.28 7.13 12.69
C TYR A 111 8.84 6.62 12.45
N TYR A 112 8.62 5.30 12.52
CA TYR A 112 7.29 4.72 12.47
C TYR A 112 6.46 5.12 13.70
N ASP A 113 7.03 4.96 14.91
CA ASP A 113 6.39 5.35 16.17
C ASP A 113 6.08 6.86 16.20
N PHE A 114 6.98 7.70 15.69
CA PHE A 114 6.75 9.12 15.51
C PHE A 114 5.56 9.38 14.58
N SER A 115 5.47 8.69 13.46
CA SER A 115 4.37 8.82 12.49
C SER A 115 3.02 8.39 13.07
N VAL A 116 3.01 7.43 13.99
CA VAL A 116 1.83 7.02 14.76
C VAL A 116 1.50 8.07 15.84
N ALA A 117 2.50 8.51 16.61
CA ALA A 117 2.31 9.44 17.72
C ALA A 117 1.80 10.81 17.24
N THR A 118 2.20 11.27 16.05
CA THR A 118 1.69 12.50 15.43
C THR A 118 0.32 12.34 14.76
N ASN A 119 -0.34 11.17 14.86
CA ASN A 119 -1.59 10.86 14.17
C ASN A 119 -1.52 10.97 12.63
N TYR A 120 -0.33 10.98 12.05
CA TYR A 120 -0.18 10.82 10.60
C TYR A 120 -0.63 9.43 10.16
N ILE A 121 -0.23 8.41 10.92
CA ILE A 121 -0.78 7.06 10.84
C ILE A 121 -1.93 6.96 11.86
N ARG A 122 -3.16 6.86 11.37
CA ARG A 122 -4.38 6.82 12.20
C ARG A 122 -4.66 5.40 12.68
N LYS A 123 -4.02 5.03 13.80
CA LYS A 123 -4.07 3.66 14.34
C LYS A 123 -5.50 3.19 14.63
N ASP A 124 -6.36 4.09 15.13
CA ASP A 124 -7.78 3.82 15.40
C ASP A 124 -8.57 3.38 14.16
N ARG A 125 -8.19 3.89 12.98
CA ARG A 125 -8.81 3.50 11.70
C ARG A 125 -8.28 2.17 11.20
N ILE A 126 -6.96 1.98 11.28
CA ILE A 126 -6.28 0.76 10.82
C ILE A 126 -6.73 -0.47 11.63
N GLN A 127 -7.01 -0.29 12.92
CA GLN A 127 -7.53 -1.36 13.79
C GLN A 127 -8.93 -1.84 13.40
N LYS A 128 -9.67 -1.09 12.58
CA LYS A 128 -10.99 -1.50 12.05
C LYS A 128 -10.90 -2.43 10.86
N ASP A 129 -9.73 -2.51 10.19
CA ASP A 129 -9.51 -3.41 9.07
C ASP A 129 -9.75 -4.86 9.50
N VAL A 130 -10.42 -5.62 8.64
CA VAL A 130 -10.63 -7.05 8.88
C VAL A 130 -9.50 -7.82 8.19
N LYS A 131 -8.68 -8.53 8.97
CA LYS A 131 -7.48 -9.22 8.50
C LYS A 131 -7.51 -10.70 8.86
N TRP A 132 -7.13 -11.55 7.92
CA TRP A 132 -6.92 -12.99 8.15
C TRP A 132 -5.94 -13.57 7.13
N LYS A 133 -5.54 -14.83 7.31
CA LYS A 133 -4.72 -15.58 6.36
C LYS A 133 -5.50 -16.79 5.84
N THR A 134 -5.33 -17.10 4.54
CA THR A 134 -5.92 -18.26 3.91
C THR A 134 -4.83 -19.16 3.34
N ASP A 135 -4.88 -20.45 3.67
CA ASP A 135 -4.00 -21.46 3.08
C ASP A 135 -4.41 -21.74 1.62
N THR A 136 -3.44 -21.70 0.72
CA THR A 136 -3.59 -21.98 -0.70
C THR A 136 -2.47 -22.88 -1.18
N GLU A 137 -2.53 -23.37 -2.41
CA GLU A 137 -1.42 -24.11 -3.02
C GLU A 137 -0.14 -23.28 -3.23
N TYR A 138 -0.22 -21.97 -3.11
CA TYR A 138 0.89 -21.01 -3.22
C TYR A 138 1.43 -20.57 -1.86
N GLY A 139 0.90 -21.09 -0.76
CA GLY A 139 1.20 -20.69 0.59
C GLY A 139 0.07 -19.90 1.26
N LYS A 140 0.36 -19.27 2.38
CA LYS A 140 -0.62 -18.49 3.16
C LYS A 140 -0.74 -17.07 2.63
N LEU A 141 -1.82 -16.79 1.92
CA LEU A 141 -2.12 -15.44 1.45
C LEU A 141 -2.68 -14.58 2.58
N ASP A 142 -2.25 -13.32 2.64
CA ASP A 142 -2.80 -12.32 3.54
C ASP A 142 -4.04 -11.67 2.91
N ILE A 143 -5.15 -11.63 3.64
CA ILE A 143 -6.40 -11.03 3.16
C ILE A 143 -6.78 -9.88 4.10
N THR A 144 -7.02 -8.71 3.53
CA THR A 144 -7.45 -7.52 4.26
C THR A 144 -8.66 -6.88 3.59
N ILE A 145 -9.77 -6.74 4.32
CA ILE A 145 -10.83 -5.80 3.94
C ILE A 145 -10.42 -4.45 4.54
N ASN A 146 -10.06 -3.52 3.67
CA ASN A 146 -9.54 -2.23 4.10
C ASN A 146 -10.66 -1.26 4.44
N LEU A 147 -10.73 -0.87 5.72
CA LEU A 147 -11.69 0.10 6.26
C LEU A 147 -11.03 1.41 6.68
N SER A 148 -9.70 1.48 6.62
CA SER A 148 -8.92 2.64 7.05
C SER A 148 -8.93 3.78 6.03
N LYS A 149 -9.18 3.47 4.74
CA LYS A 149 -9.33 4.48 3.69
C LYS A 149 -10.76 5.03 3.72
N PRO A 150 -10.97 6.30 4.10
CA PRO A 150 -12.30 6.86 4.15
C PRO A 150 -12.95 6.88 2.76
N GLU A 151 -14.17 6.38 2.68
CA GLU A 151 -15.00 6.56 1.49
C GLU A 151 -15.36 8.05 1.38
N LYS A 152 -15.34 8.56 0.15
CA LYS A 152 -15.68 9.96 -0.08
C LYS A 152 -17.19 10.16 0.15
N ASP A 153 -17.55 11.03 1.10
CA ASP A 153 -18.92 11.45 1.32
C ASP A 153 -19.51 12.08 0.03
N PRO A 154 -20.71 11.70 -0.43
CA PRO A 154 -21.37 12.33 -1.59
C PRO A 154 -21.45 13.86 -1.50
N LYS A 155 -21.65 14.43 -0.30
CA LYS A 155 -21.62 15.88 -0.08
C LYS A 155 -20.24 16.48 -0.31
N ALA A 156 -19.18 15.80 0.14
CA ALA A 156 -17.81 16.20 -0.12
C ALA A 156 -17.48 16.13 -1.61
N ILE A 157 -17.95 15.10 -2.33
CA ILE A 157 -17.79 15.00 -3.80
C ILE A 157 -18.47 16.17 -4.50
N ALA A 158 -19.69 16.54 -4.09
CA ALA A 158 -20.42 17.67 -4.66
C ALA A 158 -19.70 19.01 -4.40
N ALA A 159 -19.19 19.22 -3.18
CA ALA A 159 -18.42 20.40 -2.82
C ALA A 159 -17.10 20.52 -3.59
N MET A 160 -16.44 19.38 -3.90
CA MET A 160 -15.21 19.36 -4.71
C MET A 160 -15.39 19.88 -6.13
N LYS A 161 -16.58 19.69 -6.76
CA LYS A 161 -16.85 20.16 -8.12
C LYS A 161 -16.77 21.68 -8.26
N ASN A 162 -17.01 22.40 -7.18
CA ASN A 162 -17.02 23.86 -7.14
C ASN A 162 -15.70 24.47 -6.68
N GLN A 163 -14.67 23.66 -6.41
CA GLN A 163 -13.37 24.17 -5.98
C GLN A 163 -12.50 24.62 -7.15
N LYS A 164 -11.78 25.73 -6.91
CA LYS A 164 -10.75 26.21 -7.85
C LYS A 164 -9.66 25.13 -8.01
N ALA A 165 -9.32 24.81 -9.24
CA ALA A 165 -8.20 23.93 -9.53
C ALA A 165 -6.90 24.49 -8.92
N SER A 166 -6.15 23.64 -8.21
CA SER A 166 -4.85 23.97 -7.65
C SER A 166 -3.84 22.91 -8.06
N SER A 167 -2.67 23.36 -8.53
CA SER A 167 -1.53 22.50 -8.88
C SER A 167 -0.52 22.36 -7.73
N TYR A 168 -0.84 22.83 -6.52
CA TYR A 168 0.05 22.75 -5.36
C TYR A 168 -0.67 22.13 -4.16
N PRO A 169 -0.11 21.03 -3.59
CA PRO A 169 0.91 20.15 -4.18
C PRO A 169 0.42 19.52 -5.50
N MET A 170 1.34 19.18 -6.42
CA MET A 170 0.98 18.66 -7.74
C MET A 170 0.33 17.27 -7.65
N CYS A 171 0.83 16.40 -6.76
CA CYS A 171 0.21 15.12 -6.45
C CYS A 171 0.42 14.77 -4.97
N GLN A 172 -0.16 13.64 -4.51
CA GLN A 172 -0.09 13.21 -3.11
C GLN A 172 1.30 12.73 -2.67
N LEU A 173 2.24 12.51 -3.61
CA LEU A 173 3.62 12.09 -3.33
C LEU A 173 4.63 13.24 -3.43
N CYS A 174 4.25 14.44 -3.87
CA CYS A 174 5.17 15.56 -3.92
C CYS A 174 5.65 15.97 -2.52
N LYS A 175 6.93 16.34 -2.40
CA LYS A 175 7.51 16.81 -1.13
C LYS A 175 6.79 18.02 -0.54
N GLU A 176 6.10 18.79 -1.37
CA GLU A 176 5.29 19.96 -1.00
C GLU A 176 4.07 19.58 -0.13
N ASN A 177 3.78 18.29 0.03
CA ASN A 177 2.81 17.81 1.01
C ASN A 177 3.29 17.96 2.45
N GLU A 178 4.59 17.96 2.71
CA GLU A 178 5.13 18.09 4.06
C GLU A 178 4.69 19.42 4.69
N GLY A 179 3.91 19.36 5.76
CA GLY A 179 3.37 20.54 6.43
C GLY A 179 2.17 21.20 5.73
N TYR A 180 1.64 20.60 4.64
CA TYR A 180 0.51 21.17 3.90
C TYR A 180 -0.79 21.09 4.70
N LEU A 181 -1.52 22.23 4.78
CA LEU A 181 -2.77 22.31 5.54
C LEU A 181 -3.86 21.36 5.03
N GLY A 182 -3.89 21.08 3.73
CA GLY A 182 -4.96 20.32 3.12
C GLY A 182 -6.09 21.18 2.56
N ARG A 183 -6.99 20.55 1.85
CA ARG A 183 -8.23 21.11 1.31
C ARG A 183 -9.21 19.97 1.02
N LEU A 184 -10.46 20.26 0.71
CA LEU A 184 -11.50 19.24 0.51
C LEU A 184 -11.14 18.13 -0.51
N ASN A 185 -10.34 18.42 -1.52
CA ASN A 185 -9.90 17.47 -2.53
C ASN A 185 -8.42 17.04 -2.41
N HIS A 186 -7.72 17.47 -1.36
CA HIS A 186 -6.33 17.09 -1.12
C HIS A 186 -6.07 16.94 0.39
N PRO A 187 -5.50 15.80 0.85
CA PRO A 187 -5.38 15.50 2.26
C PRO A 187 -4.46 16.49 3.00
N ALA A 188 -4.81 16.77 4.25
CA ALA A 188 -3.96 17.51 5.17
C ALA A 188 -2.70 16.71 5.53
N ARG A 189 -1.56 17.38 5.71
CA ARG A 189 -0.24 16.82 5.99
C ARG A 189 0.58 17.68 6.97
N GLY A 190 -0.08 18.50 7.80
CA GLY A 190 0.57 19.34 8.80
C GLY A 190 1.47 18.57 9.77
N ASN A 191 1.02 17.38 10.14
CA ASN A 191 1.69 16.42 11.04
C ASN A 191 2.58 15.40 10.31
N HIS A 192 2.81 15.55 9.02
CA HIS A 192 3.63 14.66 8.21
C HIS A 192 5.05 15.18 8.08
N ARG A 193 6.04 14.28 8.19
CA ARG A 193 7.47 14.54 7.97
C ARG A 193 8.06 13.47 7.08
N ILE A 194 9.04 13.86 6.27
CA ILE A 194 9.71 13.00 5.28
C ILE A 194 11.21 12.96 5.54
N ILE A 195 11.85 11.83 5.25
CA ILE A 195 13.28 11.62 5.45
C ILE A 195 13.97 11.64 4.09
N PRO A 196 14.95 12.54 3.84
CA PRO A 196 15.67 12.60 2.58
C PRO A 196 16.60 11.40 2.42
N LEU A 197 16.66 10.87 1.20
CA LEU A 197 17.55 9.80 0.76
C LEU A 197 18.28 10.24 -0.50
N HIS A 198 19.49 9.71 -0.71
CA HIS A 198 20.23 9.89 -1.96
C HIS A 198 20.53 8.51 -2.55
N MET A 199 20.05 8.22 -3.75
CA MET A 199 20.22 6.93 -4.42
C MET A 199 20.58 7.13 -5.89
N GLU A 200 21.65 6.49 -6.34
CA GLU A 200 22.11 6.49 -7.76
C GLU A 200 22.20 7.91 -8.36
N GLY A 201 22.68 8.89 -7.57
CA GLY A 201 22.85 10.28 -8.01
C GLY A 201 21.58 11.14 -7.99
N GLU A 202 20.45 10.62 -7.51
CA GLU A 202 19.18 11.33 -7.41
C GLU A 202 18.71 11.46 -5.95
N ASP A 203 17.97 12.54 -5.68
CA ASP A 203 17.36 12.79 -4.38
C ASP A 203 15.96 12.17 -4.31
N PHE A 204 15.72 11.42 -3.23
CA PHE A 204 14.44 10.81 -2.89
C PHE A 204 14.03 11.19 -1.48
N TYR A 205 12.80 10.84 -1.13
CA TYR A 205 12.28 10.92 0.23
C TYR A 205 11.62 9.60 0.63
N LEU A 206 11.78 9.25 1.90
CA LEU A 206 11.08 8.15 2.57
C LEU A 206 9.93 8.73 3.38
N GLN A 207 8.75 8.13 3.27
CA GLN A 207 7.60 8.34 4.14
C GLN A 207 6.88 7.02 4.41
N TYR A 208 6.16 6.91 5.52
CA TYR A 208 5.23 5.81 5.70
C TYR A 208 3.90 6.09 4.99
N SER A 209 3.23 5.02 4.57
CA SER A 209 1.87 5.10 4.08
C SER A 209 0.90 5.29 5.25
N PRO A 210 -0.01 6.27 5.22
CA PRO A 210 -0.98 6.43 6.30
C PRO A 210 -2.01 5.30 6.37
N TYR A 211 -2.09 4.44 5.35
CA TYR A 211 -3.03 3.30 5.29
C TYR A 211 -2.47 2.01 5.88
N VAL A 212 -1.16 1.87 6.03
CA VAL A 212 -0.46 0.74 6.68
C VAL A 212 -1.07 -0.62 6.30
N TYR A 213 -0.98 -0.99 5.04
CA TYR A 213 -1.47 -2.30 4.59
C TYR A 213 -0.72 -3.47 5.24
N TYR A 214 0.57 -3.25 5.58
CA TYR A 214 1.45 -4.16 6.29
C TYR A 214 2.42 -3.36 7.18
N ASN A 215 3.17 -4.05 8.05
CA ASN A 215 4.07 -3.38 9.00
C ASN A 215 5.09 -2.48 8.31
N GLU A 216 5.20 -1.25 8.78
CA GLU A 216 6.13 -0.23 8.28
C GLU A 216 6.01 -0.01 6.75
N HIS A 217 4.79 -0.13 6.21
CA HIS A 217 4.54 0.17 4.79
C HIS A 217 5.01 1.57 4.45
N CYS A 218 6.07 1.66 3.65
CA CYS A 218 6.68 2.92 3.26
C CYS A 218 6.57 3.18 1.75
N ILE A 219 6.69 4.46 1.41
CA ILE A 219 6.78 4.94 0.03
C ILE A 219 8.08 5.72 -0.08
N VAL A 220 8.87 5.38 -1.10
CA VAL A 220 10.11 6.07 -1.47
C VAL A 220 9.84 6.78 -2.78
N PHE A 221 9.86 8.10 -2.80
CA PHE A 221 9.47 8.87 -3.97
C PHE A 221 10.55 9.86 -4.39
N ASN A 222 10.65 10.09 -5.69
CA ASN A 222 11.64 11.02 -6.25
C ASN A 222 11.30 12.46 -5.85
N LYS A 223 12.32 13.24 -5.54
CA LYS A 223 12.20 14.68 -5.25
C LYS A 223 11.57 15.46 -6.41
N VAL A 224 11.84 15.02 -7.62
CA VAL A 224 11.30 15.62 -8.86
C VAL A 224 10.05 14.84 -9.27
N HIS A 225 8.98 15.57 -9.59
CA HIS A 225 7.76 14.98 -10.14
C HIS A 225 8.02 14.58 -11.59
N LYS A 226 8.40 13.32 -11.80
CA LYS A 226 8.67 12.72 -13.12
C LYS A 226 7.97 11.36 -13.21
N PRO A 227 7.57 10.92 -14.42
CA PRO A 227 6.89 9.64 -14.60
C PRO A 227 7.72 8.44 -14.13
N MET A 228 7.02 7.38 -13.76
CA MET A 228 7.63 6.07 -13.51
C MET A 228 8.12 5.46 -14.82
N ILE A 229 9.30 4.84 -14.76
CA ILE A 229 9.88 4.07 -15.86
C ILE A 229 10.51 2.83 -15.23
N ILE A 230 10.26 1.66 -15.80
CA ILE A 230 10.96 0.44 -15.43
C ILE A 230 12.14 0.26 -16.39
N ASP A 231 13.33 0.44 -15.83
CA ASP A 231 14.61 0.39 -16.55
C ASP A 231 15.74 -0.04 -15.60
N LYS A 232 16.96 -0.14 -16.08
CA LYS A 232 18.14 -0.47 -15.26
C LYS A 232 18.40 0.56 -14.15
N PRO A 233 18.32 1.89 -14.37
CA PRO A 233 18.39 2.86 -13.27
C PRO A 233 17.40 2.56 -12.16
N THR A 234 16.17 2.18 -12.47
CA THR A 234 15.17 1.77 -11.49
C THR A 234 15.61 0.54 -10.69
N MET A 235 16.12 -0.51 -11.37
CA MET A 235 16.65 -1.71 -10.70
C MET A 235 17.79 -1.34 -9.73
N ARG A 236 18.70 -0.47 -10.13
CA ARG A 236 19.79 0.02 -9.29
C ARG A 236 19.32 0.80 -8.07
N LYS A 237 18.29 1.65 -8.23
CA LYS A 237 17.68 2.40 -7.12
C LYS A 237 17.07 1.45 -6.07
N LEU A 238 16.34 0.41 -6.51
CA LEU A 238 15.79 -0.60 -5.60
C LEU A 238 16.91 -1.33 -4.83
N LEU A 239 17.98 -1.74 -5.51
CA LEU A 239 19.15 -2.36 -4.88
C LEU A 239 19.85 -1.40 -3.90
N SER A 240 19.97 -0.12 -4.24
CA SER A 240 20.54 0.91 -3.34
C SER A 240 19.68 1.14 -2.10
N PHE A 241 18.36 1.05 -2.23
CA PHE A 241 17.46 1.19 -1.08
C PHE A 241 17.64 0.05 -0.06
N VAL A 242 17.77 -1.20 -0.50
CA VAL A 242 18.02 -2.32 0.42
C VAL A 242 19.45 -2.33 0.99
N ASP A 243 20.39 -1.57 0.43
CA ASP A 243 21.67 -1.27 1.09
C ASP A 243 21.48 -0.22 2.19
N TYR A 244 20.62 0.75 1.96
CA TYR A 244 20.27 1.76 2.94
C TYR A 244 19.48 1.14 4.11
N LEU A 245 18.41 0.36 3.84
CA LEU A 245 17.60 -0.34 4.83
C LEU A 245 17.56 -1.86 4.57
N PRO A 246 18.59 -2.62 5.01
CA PRO A 246 18.72 -4.04 4.66
C PRO A 246 17.66 -4.96 5.27
N HIS A 247 16.91 -4.49 6.25
CA HIS A 247 15.78 -5.20 6.87
C HIS A 247 14.43 -4.93 6.16
N TYR A 248 14.42 -4.09 5.11
CA TYR A 248 13.26 -3.82 4.28
C TYR A 248 13.33 -4.57 2.95
N PHE A 249 12.16 -4.89 2.41
CA PHE A 249 12.00 -5.08 0.96
C PHE A 249 11.65 -3.73 0.30
N VAL A 250 11.79 -3.65 -1.01
CA VAL A 250 11.29 -2.56 -1.85
C VAL A 250 10.93 -3.08 -3.23
N GLY A 251 9.91 -2.51 -3.83
CA GLY A 251 9.54 -2.84 -5.21
C GLY A 251 8.92 -1.64 -5.92
N SER A 252 8.82 -1.74 -7.23
CA SER A 252 8.15 -0.77 -8.08
C SER A 252 6.88 -1.37 -8.67
N ASN A 253 5.79 -0.60 -8.70
CA ASN A 253 4.70 -0.94 -9.60
C ASN A 253 5.21 -0.92 -11.06
N ALA A 254 4.54 -1.66 -11.92
CA ALA A 254 4.78 -1.59 -13.36
C ALA A 254 4.47 -0.20 -13.90
N ASP A 255 5.14 0.20 -14.98
CA ASP A 255 5.03 1.52 -15.62
C ASP A 255 3.94 1.63 -16.68
N LEU A 256 3.18 0.56 -16.91
CA LEU A 256 2.06 0.55 -17.84
C LEU A 256 0.70 0.59 -17.11
N PRO A 257 -0.33 1.22 -17.69
CA PRO A 257 -1.68 1.17 -17.16
C PRO A 257 -2.20 -0.27 -17.07
N ILE A 258 -3.26 -0.49 -16.27
CA ILE A 258 -3.91 -1.80 -16.04
C ILE A 258 -3.08 -2.71 -15.10
N VAL A 259 -1.77 -2.80 -15.31
CA VAL A 259 -0.84 -3.63 -14.51
C VAL A 259 0.04 -2.82 -13.57
N GLY A 260 -0.07 -1.50 -13.62
CA GLY A 260 0.65 -0.55 -12.75
C GLY A 260 -0.16 -0.07 -11.56
N GLY A 261 0.46 0.80 -10.75
CA GLY A 261 -0.20 1.50 -9.65
C GLY A 261 -1.05 2.69 -10.11
N SER A 262 -1.67 3.37 -9.14
CA SER A 262 -2.56 4.50 -9.40
C SER A 262 -1.86 5.82 -9.72
N ILE A 263 -0.56 5.97 -9.41
CA ILE A 263 0.22 7.20 -9.61
C ILE A 263 1.43 6.88 -10.49
N LEU A 264 1.21 6.84 -11.81
CA LEU A 264 2.28 6.60 -12.78
C LEU A 264 3.06 7.88 -13.12
N ALA A 265 2.51 9.05 -12.83
CA ALA A 265 3.11 10.34 -13.17
C ALA A 265 4.23 10.78 -12.22
N HIS A 266 4.44 10.10 -11.09
CA HIS A 266 5.47 10.42 -10.12
C HIS A 266 6.24 9.17 -9.73
N GLU A 267 7.54 9.12 -10.06
CA GLU A 267 8.43 8.01 -9.75
C GLU A 267 8.45 7.72 -8.25
N HIS A 268 8.02 6.53 -7.87
CA HIS A 268 7.99 6.09 -6.48
C HIS A 268 8.09 4.57 -6.37
N PHE A 269 8.55 4.12 -5.23
CA PHE A 269 8.67 2.71 -4.87
C PHE A 269 7.91 2.47 -3.57
N GLN A 270 7.49 1.24 -3.34
CA GLN A 270 6.86 0.82 -2.08
C GLN A 270 7.75 -0.22 -1.41
N GLY A 271 7.90 -0.09 -0.11
CA GLY A 271 8.72 -0.99 0.70
C GLY A 271 8.18 -1.12 2.12
N GLY A 272 8.96 -1.77 2.97
CA GLY A 272 8.63 -1.91 4.39
C GLY A 272 9.28 -3.13 5.03
N HIS A 273 9.02 -3.28 6.32
CA HIS A 273 9.49 -4.39 7.14
C HIS A 273 8.39 -5.45 7.25
N TYR A 274 8.22 -6.26 6.22
CA TYR A 274 7.18 -7.29 6.16
C TYR A 274 7.64 -8.48 5.33
N HIS A 275 7.20 -9.68 5.71
CA HIS A 275 7.45 -10.93 5.02
C HIS A 275 6.18 -11.38 4.29
N PHE A 276 6.24 -11.45 2.98
CA PHE A 276 5.11 -11.83 2.12
C PHE A 276 5.18 -13.31 1.74
N ALA A 277 4.02 -13.90 1.47
CA ALA A 277 3.92 -15.30 1.05
C ALA A 277 4.78 -15.62 -0.20
N MET A 278 4.93 -14.66 -1.12
CA MET A 278 5.76 -14.84 -2.32
C MET A 278 7.24 -15.10 -1.99
N GLU A 279 7.75 -14.62 -0.86
CA GLU A 279 9.15 -14.84 -0.46
C GLU A 279 9.45 -16.31 -0.17
N ASP A 280 8.43 -17.08 0.24
CA ASP A 280 8.52 -18.50 0.55
C ASP A 280 8.25 -19.40 -0.68
N ALA A 281 7.93 -18.79 -1.83
CA ALA A 281 7.64 -19.53 -3.06
C ALA A 281 8.86 -20.35 -3.51
N LYS A 282 8.65 -21.65 -3.70
CA LYS A 282 9.71 -22.60 -4.05
C LYS A 282 10.07 -22.53 -5.53
N SER A 283 11.34 -22.76 -5.85
CA SER A 283 11.78 -22.99 -7.23
C SER A 283 11.06 -24.21 -7.81
N ILE A 284 10.61 -24.08 -9.06
CA ILE A 284 10.10 -25.18 -9.88
C ILE A 284 10.98 -25.44 -11.11
N TYR A 285 11.86 -24.50 -11.44
CA TYR A 285 12.82 -24.66 -12.53
C TYR A 285 13.98 -23.70 -12.35
N ASP A 286 15.19 -24.28 -12.20
CA ASP A 286 16.44 -23.50 -12.11
C ASP A 286 17.08 -23.43 -13.49
N PHE A 287 17.66 -22.27 -13.83
CA PHE A 287 18.30 -22.04 -15.12
C PHE A 287 19.45 -21.04 -15.00
N LYS A 288 20.24 -20.90 -16.05
CA LYS A 288 21.34 -19.96 -16.15
C LYS A 288 21.18 -19.10 -17.40
N VAL A 289 21.74 -17.90 -17.34
CA VAL A 289 21.82 -16.97 -18.48
C VAL A 289 23.32 -16.73 -18.74
N ASP A 290 23.76 -16.88 -19.99
CA ASP A 290 25.15 -16.68 -20.35
C ASP A 290 25.60 -15.25 -20.10
N GLY A 291 26.84 -15.08 -19.63
CA GLY A 291 27.38 -13.75 -19.26
C GLY A 291 27.10 -13.31 -17.81
N PHE A 292 26.32 -14.09 -17.01
CA PHE A 292 25.98 -13.75 -15.62
C PHE A 292 26.34 -14.88 -14.64
N PRO A 293 27.63 -15.22 -14.48
CA PRO A 293 28.04 -16.38 -13.72
C PRO A 293 27.79 -16.34 -12.22
N ASN A 294 27.65 -15.13 -11.62
CA ASN A 294 27.39 -14.95 -10.20
C ASN A 294 25.90 -14.80 -9.88
N CYS A 295 25.02 -14.98 -10.86
CA CYS A 295 23.57 -14.97 -10.67
C CYS A 295 23.01 -16.40 -10.71
N SER A 296 22.18 -16.74 -9.74
CA SER A 296 21.33 -17.93 -9.79
C SER A 296 19.89 -17.51 -10.09
N LEU A 297 19.25 -18.19 -11.04
CA LEU A 297 17.92 -17.86 -11.49
C LEU A 297 16.98 -19.06 -11.34
N SER A 298 15.73 -18.75 -10.98
CA SER A 298 14.67 -19.75 -10.93
C SER A 298 13.33 -19.18 -11.32
N ILE A 299 12.48 -20.03 -11.93
CA ILE A 299 11.03 -19.83 -11.93
C ILE A 299 10.50 -20.34 -10.59
N VAL A 300 9.69 -19.56 -9.90
CA VAL A 300 9.10 -19.98 -8.63
C VAL A 300 7.63 -20.37 -8.78
N LYS A 301 7.15 -21.28 -7.92
CA LYS A 301 5.73 -21.66 -7.87
C LYS A 301 4.94 -20.52 -7.24
N TRP A 302 4.41 -19.65 -8.08
CA TRP A 302 3.58 -18.52 -7.70
C TRP A 302 2.48 -18.28 -8.73
N PRO A 303 1.29 -17.76 -8.38
CA PRO A 303 0.21 -17.58 -9.36
C PRO A 303 0.55 -16.56 -10.45
N LEU A 304 1.46 -15.61 -10.19
CA LEU A 304 2.03 -14.75 -11.22
C LEU A 304 3.36 -15.33 -11.71
N SER A 305 3.81 -14.89 -12.88
CA SER A 305 5.02 -15.40 -13.56
C SER A 305 6.25 -14.68 -13.04
N VAL A 306 6.99 -15.32 -12.14
CA VAL A 306 8.13 -14.72 -11.42
C VAL A 306 9.43 -15.42 -11.78
N ILE A 307 10.42 -14.62 -12.22
CA ILE A 307 11.84 -15.02 -12.27
C ILE A 307 12.50 -14.46 -11.01
N ARG A 308 13.01 -15.35 -10.16
CA ARG A 308 13.78 -15.01 -8.96
C ARG A 308 15.26 -15.07 -9.26
N VAL A 309 15.97 -14.00 -8.92
CA VAL A 309 17.42 -13.87 -9.12
C VAL A 309 18.09 -13.64 -7.77
N HIS A 310 19.16 -14.40 -7.50
CA HIS A 310 20.05 -14.17 -6.35
C HIS A 310 21.44 -13.84 -6.82
N SER A 311 22.08 -12.85 -6.20
CA SER A 311 23.49 -12.53 -6.41
C SER A 311 24.05 -11.75 -5.22
N ASN A 312 25.35 -11.86 -4.98
CA ASN A 312 26.08 -10.94 -4.11
C ASN A 312 26.63 -9.72 -4.88
N ASN A 313 26.51 -9.72 -6.21
CA ASN A 313 27.03 -8.68 -7.10
C ASN A 313 25.88 -7.77 -7.58
N LYS A 314 25.85 -6.55 -7.02
CA LYS A 314 24.82 -5.55 -7.30
C LYS A 314 24.77 -5.13 -8.78
N ASP A 315 25.92 -5.00 -9.42
CA ASP A 315 25.99 -4.57 -10.82
C ASP A 315 25.53 -5.69 -11.76
N GLU A 316 25.92 -6.92 -11.45
CA GLU A 316 25.57 -8.08 -12.27
C GLU A 316 24.07 -8.38 -12.22
N ILE A 317 23.45 -8.32 -11.03
CA ILE A 317 21.99 -8.52 -10.90
C ILE A 317 21.21 -7.40 -11.59
N ALA A 318 21.67 -6.15 -11.55
CA ALA A 318 21.04 -5.04 -12.26
C ALA A 318 21.16 -5.18 -13.79
N ASN A 319 22.33 -5.64 -14.29
CA ASN A 319 22.55 -5.89 -15.71
C ASN A 319 21.68 -7.06 -16.21
N LEU A 320 21.58 -8.13 -15.42
CA LEU A 320 20.73 -9.27 -15.75
C LEU A 320 19.25 -8.90 -15.75
N ALA A 321 18.81 -8.11 -14.76
CA ALA A 321 17.42 -7.63 -14.71
C ALA A 321 17.08 -6.77 -15.92
N GLU A 322 17.99 -5.90 -16.38
CA GLU A 322 17.84 -5.14 -17.61
C GLU A 322 17.76 -6.06 -18.84
N HIS A 323 18.62 -7.09 -18.92
CA HIS A 323 18.60 -8.07 -20.01
C HIS A 323 17.25 -8.80 -20.07
N ILE A 324 16.75 -9.30 -18.93
CA ILE A 324 15.45 -9.95 -18.84
C ILE A 324 14.32 -8.99 -19.24
N LEU A 325 14.34 -7.74 -18.76
CA LEU A 325 13.35 -6.73 -19.12
C LEU A 325 13.33 -6.47 -20.62
N ASN A 326 14.48 -6.21 -21.23
CA ASN A 326 14.59 -5.90 -22.66
C ASN A 326 14.15 -7.08 -23.52
N THR A 327 14.53 -8.30 -23.17
CA THR A 327 14.06 -9.50 -23.86
C THR A 327 12.55 -9.64 -23.72
N TRP A 328 11.99 -9.39 -22.50
CA TRP A 328 10.56 -9.50 -22.26
C TRP A 328 9.76 -8.44 -23.02
N ILE A 329 10.24 -7.20 -23.12
CA ILE A 329 9.57 -6.11 -23.83
C ILE A 329 9.22 -6.49 -25.27
N ASP A 330 10.10 -7.21 -25.96
CA ASP A 330 9.94 -7.57 -27.37
C ASP A 330 9.46 -9.03 -27.59
N TYR A 331 9.20 -9.76 -26.48
CA TYR A 331 8.83 -11.17 -26.56
C TYR A 331 7.33 -11.38 -26.76
N SER A 332 6.97 -12.15 -27.78
CA SER A 332 5.60 -12.64 -28.02
C SER A 332 5.56 -14.16 -27.98
N ASP A 333 4.48 -14.70 -27.45
CA ASP A 333 4.14 -16.13 -27.49
C ASP A 333 2.62 -16.25 -27.72
N GLU A 334 2.24 -16.27 -29.00
CA GLU A 334 0.84 -16.22 -29.42
C GLU A 334 0.04 -17.45 -28.96
N GLU A 335 0.70 -18.60 -28.77
CA GLU A 335 0.07 -19.84 -28.32
C GLU A 335 -0.53 -19.69 -26.89
N VAL A 336 0.01 -18.76 -26.09
CA VAL A 336 -0.52 -18.43 -24.76
C VAL A 336 -0.98 -16.96 -24.67
N SER A 337 -1.33 -16.37 -25.81
CA SER A 337 -1.90 -15.02 -25.94
C SER A 337 -1.00 -13.91 -25.40
N ILE A 338 0.31 -14.09 -25.43
CA ILE A 338 1.28 -13.05 -25.08
C ILE A 338 1.69 -12.31 -26.35
N TYR A 339 1.31 -11.04 -26.43
CA TYR A 339 1.68 -10.12 -27.52
C TYR A 339 2.52 -8.98 -26.92
N ALA A 340 3.73 -8.79 -27.45
CA ALA A 340 4.60 -7.69 -27.04
C ALA A 340 4.02 -6.33 -27.43
N TYR A 341 3.42 -6.27 -28.62
CA TYR A 341 2.82 -5.07 -29.19
C TYR A 341 1.52 -5.35 -29.92
N THR A 342 0.58 -4.40 -29.89
CA THR A 342 -0.59 -4.34 -30.78
C THR A 342 -0.70 -2.92 -31.31
N ASP A 343 -0.76 -2.77 -32.64
CA ASP A 343 -0.81 -1.44 -33.31
C ASP A 343 0.31 -0.46 -32.86
N GLY A 344 1.49 -1.00 -32.56
CA GLY A 344 2.65 -0.26 -32.10
C GLY A 344 2.62 0.12 -30.61
N VAL A 345 1.61 -0.29 -29.85
CA VAL A 345 1.51 -0.06 -28.41
C VAL A 345 2.12 -1.24 -27.63
N ARG A 346 3.06 -0.96 -26.76
CA ARG A 346 3.74 -1.95 -25.91
C ARG A 346 2.81 -2.50 -24.83
N HIS A 347 2.84 -3.81 -24.60
CA HIS A 347 2.09 -4.49 -23.55
C HIS A 347 2.94 -5.07 -22.44
N ASN A 348 4.17 -5.49 -22.73
CA ASN A 348 5.06 -6.14 -21.78
C ASN A 348 5.79 -5.15 -20.88
N THR A 349 5.84 -5.45 -19.58
CA THR A 349 6.61 -4.75 -18.57
C THR A 349 6.90 -5.70 -17.40
N ILE A 350 7.60 -5.22 -16.37
CA ILE A 350 7.97 -6.00 -15.18
C ILE A 350 7.57 -5.22 -13.92
N THR A 351 7.16 -5.96 -12.88
CA THR A 351 7.07 -5.47 -11.51
C THR A 351 8.29 -6.01 -10.74
N PRO A 352 9.35 -5.22 -10.52
CA PRO A 352 10.55 -5.66 -9.81
C PRO A 352 10.39 -5.49 -8.30
N ILE A 353 10.88 -6.49 -7.53
CA ILE A 353 10.86 -6.49 -6.06
C ILE A 353 12.23 -6.95 -5.58
N VAL A 354 12.80 -6.23 -4.61
CA VAL A 354 14.16 -6.48 -4.10
C VAL A 354 14.14 -6.58 -2.60
N ARG A 355 14.93 -7.50 -2.05
CA ARG A 355 15.25 -7.62 -0.63
C ARG A 355 16.60 -8.23 -0.41
N LYS A 356 17.12 -8.16 0.81
CA LYS A 356 18.28 -8.93 1.23
C LYS A 356 17.86 -10.20 1.94
N LYS A 357 18.40 -11.34 1.52
CA LYS A 357 18.17 -12.65 2.12
C LYS A 357 19.48 -13.41 2.21
N ASP A 358 19.79 -13.90 3.40
CA ASP A 358 21.03 -14.68 3.67
C ASP A 358 22.32 -14.00 3.16
N GLY A 359 22.37 -12.67 3.25
CA GLY A 359 23.51 -11.86 2.81
C GLY A 359 23.57 -11.58 1.30
N LEU A 360 22.66 -12.13 0.51
CA LEU A 360 22.53 -11.90 -0.92
C LEU A 360 21.46 -10.86 -1.23
N TYR A 361 21.53 -10.25 -2.40
CA TYR A 361 20.38 -9.62 -3.02
C TYR A 361 19.48 -10.70 -3.62
N GLU A 362 18.19 -10.64 -3.30
CA GLU A 362 17.15 -11.40 -3.95
C GLU A 362 16.25 -10.43 -4.72
N MET A 363 16.13 -10.64 -6.03
CA MET A 363 15.28 -9.82 -6.90
C MET A 363 14.24 -10.72 -7.57
N ASP A 364 12.97 -10.42 -7.33
CA ASP A 364 11.86 -11.03 -8.04
C ASP A 364 11.44 -10.14 -9.19
N LEU A 365 11.49 -10.65 -10.40
CA LEU A 365 11.06 -9.99 -11.64
C LEU A 365 9.73 -10.61 -12.06
N VAL A 366 8.63 -9.91 -11.78
CA VAL A 366 7.30 -10.40 -12.10
C VAL A 366 6.91 -9.90 -13.48
N LEU A 367 6.78 -10.83 -14.44
CA LEU A 367 6.40 -10.52 -15.81
C LEU A 367 4.95 -10.04 -15.87
N ARG A 368 4.69 -8.92 -16.53
CA ARG A 368 3.36 -8.32 -16.67
C ARG A 368 3.07 -8.03 -18.15
N ASN A 369 1.79 -8.07 -18.49
CA ASN A 369 1.28 -7.70 -19.80
C ASN A 369 -0.10 -7.05 -19.65
N ASN A 370 -0.33 -5.92 -20.33
CA ASN A 370 -1.57 -5.14 -20.22
C ASN A 370 -2.50 -5.27 -21.44
N LEU A 371 -2.35 -6.33 -22.22
CA LEU A 371 -3.20 -6.58 -23.38
C LEU A 371 -4.67 -6.57 -22.99
N THR A 372 -5.50 -5.87 -23.76
CA THR A 372 -6.96 -5.90 -23.70
C THR A 372 -7.52 -6.56 -24.94
N THR A 373 -8.66 -7.23 -24.81
CA THR A 373 -9.41 -7.83 -25.90
C THR A 373 -10.88 -7.42 -25.80
N GLU A 374 -11.70 -7.72 -26.81
CA GLU A 374 -13.16 -7.51 -26.73
C GLU A 374 -13.78 -8.30 -25.56
N GLU A 375 -13.30 -9.52 -25.32
CA GLU A 375 -13.75 -10.37 -24.22
C GLU A 375 -13.23 -9.86 -22.85
N TYR A 376 -12.02 -9.35 -22.81
CA TYR A 376 -11.36 -8.85 -21.59
C TYR A 376 -10.99 -7.35 -21.69
N PRO A 377 -11.99 -6.43 -21.68
CA PRO A 377 -11.75 -5.00 -21.90
C PRO A 377 -11.00 -4.33 -20.75
N LEU A 378 -10.92 -4.95 -19.57
CA LEU A 378 -10.12 -4.47 -18.44
C LEU A 378 -8.71 -5.07 -18.41
N GLY A 379 -8.40 -6.00 -19.31
CA GLY A 379 -7.12 -6.70 -19.43
C GLY A 379 -7.28 -8.21 -19.44
N LEU A 380 -6.56 -8.88 -20.34
CA LEU A 380 -6.52 -10.34 -20.40
C LEU A 380 -5.82 -10.92 -19.16
N PHE A 381 -4.74 -10.25 -18.69
CA PHE A 381 -3.97 -10.62 -17.49
C PHE A 381 -4.36 -9.72 -16.30
N HIS A 382 -5.65 -9.70 -15.99
CA HIS A 382 -6.33 -8.88 -15.01
C HIS A 382 -7.43 -9.72 -14.34
N PRO A 383 -7.94 -9.37 -13.14
CA PRO A 383 -9.07 -10.08 -12.54
C PRO A 383 -10.25 -10.19 -13.52
N HIS A 384 -10.70 -11.41 -13.80
CA HIS A 384 -11.80 -11.67 -14.73
C HIS A 384 -13.15 -11.40 -14.07
N GLN A 385 -14.17 -11.21 -14.92
CA GLN A 385 -15.49 -10.72 -14.51
C GLN A 385 -16.16 -11.58 -13.42
N GLU A 386 -15.99 -12.89 -13.45
CA GLU A 386 -16.54 -13.84 -12.49
C GLU A 386 -16.07 -13.59 -11.06
N TYR A 387 -14.89 -12.93 -10.87
CA TYR A 387 -14.31 -12.62 -9.58
C TYR A 387 -14.50 -11.15 -9.17
N HIS A 388 -15.12 -10.30 -10.00
CA HIS A 388 -15.32 -8.87 -9.71
C HIS A 388 -16.23 -8.64 -8.50
N HIS A 389 -17.02 -9.63 -8.11
CA HIS A 389 -17.78 -9.56 -6.86
C HIS A 389 -16.89 -9.46 -5.63
N ILE A 390 -15.66 -9.98 -5.67
CA ILE A 390 -14.63 -9.86 -4.61
C ILE A 390 -13.69 -8.70 -4.92
N LYS A 391 -13.01 -8.69 -6.08
CA LYS A 391 -12.05 -7.65 -6.47
C LYS A 391 -12.07 -7.41 -7.98
N LYS A 392 -12.25 -6.13 -8.35
CA LYS A 392 -12.27 -5.68 -9.74
C LYS A 392 -11.03 -4.86 -10.10
N GLU A 393 -10.37 -4.28 -9.10
CA GLU A 393 -9.26 -3.36 -9.29
C GLU A 393 -8.00 -4.08 -9.77
N ASN A 394 -7.08 -3.32 -10.36
CA ASN A 394 -5.78 -3.80 -10.83
C ASN A 394 -4.99 -4.52 -9.72
N ILE A 395 -4.19 -5.50 -10.10
CA ILE A 395 -3.23 -6.18 -9.23
C ILE A 395 -1.92 -5.39 -9.24
N GLY A 396 -1.72 -4.60 -8.19
CA GLY A 396 -0.50 -3.82 -7.96
C GLY A 396 0.56 -4.60 -7.19
N LEU A 397 1.66 -3.90 -6.85
CA LEU A 397 2.83 -4.49 -6.18
C LEU A 397 2.49 -5.31 -4.93
N ILE A 398 1.62 -4.79 -4.07
CA ILE A 398 1.26 -5.42 -2.78
C ILE A 398 0.51 -6.72 -3.03
N GLU A 399 -0.47 -6.68 -3.93
CA GLU A 399 -1.25 -7.85 -4.31
C GLU A 399 -0.40 -8.91 -4.99
N VAL A 400 0.53 -8.50 -5.85
CA VAL A 400 1.50 -9.40 -6.50
C VAL A 400 2.24 -10.25 -5.49
N MET A 401 2.59 -9.69 -4.32
CA MET A 401 3.31 -10.41 -3.26
C MET A 401 2.44 -11.30 -2.37
N GLY A 402 1.11 -11.31 -2.59
CA GLY A 402 0.18 -12.19 -1.90
C GLY A 402 -0.63 -11.56 -0.76
N LEU A 403 -0.71 -10.20 -0.70
CA LEU A 403 -1.58 -9.50 0.23
C LEU A 403 -2.76 -8.87 -0.51
N ALA A 404 -3.95 -9.40 -0.32
CA ALA A 404 -5.19 -8.84 -0.86
C ALA A 404 -5.57 -7.54 -0.13
N VAL A 405 -5.75 -6.46 -0.88
CA VAL A 405 -6.40 -5.25 -0.39
C VAL A 405 -7.80 -5.18 -0.98
N LEU A 406 -8.77 -5.64 -0.21
CA LEU A 406 -10.16 -5.77 -0.64
C LEU A 406 -10.99 -4.53 -0.25
N PRO A 407 -12.02 -4.18 -1.05
CA PRO A 407 -12.83 -2.99 -0.82
C PRO A 407 -13.69 -3.09 0.45
N ALA A 408 -13.92 -1.94 1.10
CA ALA A 408 -14.68 -1.82 2.35
C ALA A 408 -16.10 -2.39 2.28
N ARG A 409 -16.76 -2.28 1.11
CA ARG A 409 -18.12 -2.83 0.87
C ARG A 409 -18.24 -4.30 1.28
N LEU A 410 -17.19 -5.10 1.10
CA LEU A 410 -17.22 -6.53 1.41
C LEU A 410 -17.51 -6.83 2.89
N LYS A 411 -17.23 -5.93 3.81
CA LYS A 411 -17.58 -6.14 5.23
C LYS A 411 -19.09 -6.35 5.41
N ASN A 412 -19.89 -5.47 4.84
CA ASN A 412 -21.35 -5.53 4.96
C ASN A 412 -21.94 -6.60 4.03
N GLU A 413 -21.47 -6.69 2.80
CA GLU A 413 -21.89 -7.69 1.83
C GLU A 413 -21.67 -9.11 2.36
N MET A 414 -20.53 -9.39 2.96
CA MET A 414 -20.24 -10.72 3.52
C MET A 414 -21.07 -11.02 4.79
N ALA A 415 -21.46 -10.00 5.55
CA ALA A 415 -22.40 -10.20 6.65
C ALA A 415 -23.77 -10.69 6.13
N GLU A 416 -24.29 -10.08 5.07
CA GLU A 416 -25.56 -10.51 4.41
C GLU A 416 -25.39 -11.88 3.75
N VAL A 417 -24.28 -12.13 3.07
CA VAL A 417 -23.98 -13.46 2.46
C VAL A 417 -24.04 -14.57 3.50
N LYS A 418 -23.49 -14.37 4.70
CA LYS A 418 -23.56 -15.34 5.79
C LYS A 418 -25.00 -15.65 6.20
N GLU A 419 -25.86 -14.62 6.34
CA GLU A 419 -27.28 -14.83 6.66
C GLU A 419 -28.03 -15.58 5.55
N ILE A 420 -27.66 -15.36 4.26
CA ILE A 420 -28.21 -16.10 3.13
C ILE A 420 -27.78 -17.57 3.19
N LEU A 421 -26.49 -17.84 3.45
CA LEU A 421 -25.94 -19.19 3.56
C LEU A 421 -26.55 -19.98 4.72
N LEU A 422 -26.94 -19.29 5.80
CA LEU A 422 -27.67 -19.86 6.96
C LEU A 422 -29.17 -20.06 6.69
N GLY A 423 -29.70 -19.65 5.50
CA GLY A 423 -31.10 -19.73 5.16
C GLY A 423 -32.01 -18.70 5.88
N ARG A 424 -31.42 -17.64 6.44
CA ARG A 424 -32.12 -16.60 7.22
C ARG A 424 -32.46 -15.35 6.41
N ALA A 425 -31.80 -15.15 5.29
CA ALA A 425 -32.02 -14.02 4.39
C ALA A 425 -32.14 -14.48 2.93
N LYS A 426 -32.67 -13.60 2.08
CA LYS A 426 -32.70 -13.77 0.63
C LYS A 426 -31.66 -12.84 0.00
N ILE A 427 -31.27 -13.13 -1.25
CA ILE A 427 -30.41 -12.28 -2.05
C ILE A 427 -31.05 -10.90 -2.18
N SER A 428 -30.29 -9.84 -1.87
CA SER A 428 -30.62 -8.44 -1.99
C SER A 428 -29.91 -7.80 -3.17
N GLU A 429 -30.22 -6.56 -3.53
CA GLU A 429 -29.50 -5.78 -4.54
C GLU A 429 -28.00 -5.67 -4.20
N ALA A 430 -27.63 -5.56 -2.93
CA ALA A 430 -26.24 -5.49 -2.49
C ALA A 430 -25.47 -6.81 -2.70
N THR A 431 -26.17 -7.97 -2.62
CA THR A 431 -25.59 -9.31 -2.70
C THR A 431 -25.84 -10.03 -4.03
N GLU A 432 -26.62 -9.45 -4.96
CA GLU A 432 -26.93 -10.03 -6.28
C GLU A 432 -25.66 -10.43 -7.06
N LYS A 433 -24.64 -9.60 -7.03
CA LYS A 433 -23.35 -9.87 -7.67
C LYS A 433 -22.61 -11.10 -7.11
N HIS A 434 -22.98 -11.58 -5.93
CA HIS A 434 -22.45 -12.80 -5.29
C HIS A 434 -23.32 -14.04 -5.53
N GLU A 435 -24.45 -13.92 -6.24
CA GLU A 435 -25.44 -15.00 -6.37
C GLU A 435 -24.85 -16.33 -6.90
N ALA A 436 -24.03 -16.25 -7.95
CA ALA A 436 -23.38 -17.44 -8.52
C ALA A 436 -22.47 -18.11 -7.51
N TRP A 437 -21.65 -17.32 -6.82
CA TRP A 437 -20.74 -17.78 -5.78
C TRP A 437 -21.47 -18.34 -4.56
N ILE A 438 -22.57 -17.72 -4.12
CA ILE A 438 -23.43 -18.24 -3.04
C ILE A 438 -23.97 -19.62 -3.39
N LYS A 439 -24.48 -19.81 -4.62
CA LYS A 439 -24.97 -21.12 -5.09
C LYS A 439 -23.88 -22.18 -5.12
N GLU A 440 -22.69 -21.83 -5.55
CA GLU A 440 -21.51 -22.71 -5.53
C GLU A 440 -21.18 -23.14 -4.08
N LEU A 441 -21.14 -22.20 -3.14
CA LEU A 441 -20.89 -22.48 -1.74
C LEU A 441 -21.97 -23.38 -1.13
N GLN A 442 -23.24 -23.12 -1.40
CA GLN A 442 -24.36 -23.96 -0.94
C GLN A 442 -24.29 -25.38 -1.49
N ALA A 443 -23.79 -25.58 -2.71
CA ALA A 443 -23.60 -26.89 -3.29
C ALA A 443 -22.40 -27.65 -2.67
N LYS A 444 -21.40 -26.92 -2.18
CA LYS A 444 -20.13 -27.48 -1.68
C LYS A 444 -20.14 -27.73 -0.17
N TYR A 445 -20.87 -26.92 0.60
CA TYR A 445 -20.82 -26.93 2.07
C TYR A 445 -22.20 -26.98 2.71
N GLN A 446 -22.25 -27.56 3.92
CA GLN A 446 -23.37 -27.39 4.85
C GLN A 446 -23.02 -26.32 5.87
N PHE A 447 -23.83 -25.30 5.99
CA PHE A 447 -23.58 -24.14 6.84
C PHE A 447 -24.32 -24.19 8.17
N ASN A 448 -23.64 -23.74 9.21
CA ASN A 448 -24.17 -23.45 10.54
C ASN A 448 -23.44 -22.25 11.14
N GLU A 449 -23.88 -21.78 12.31
CA GLU A 449 -23.27 -20.61 12.98
C GLU A 449 -21.78 -20.75 13.32
N GLU A 450 -21.34 -21.99 13.57
CA GLU A 450 -19.95 -22.25 13.98
C GLU A 450 -18.97 -22.21 12.81
N ASN A 451 -19.43 -22.56 11.59
CA ASN A 451 -18.55 -22.73 10.44
C ASN A 451 -18.68 -21.66 9.34
N VAL A 452 -19.81 -20.94 9.26
CA VAL A 452 -20.09 -20.02 8.14
C VAL A 452 -19.03 -18.93 8.00
N ASP A 453 -18.56 -18.35 9.09
CA ASP A 453 -17.54 -17.27 9.04
C ASP A 453 -16.20 -17.79 8.52
N SER A 454 -15.75 -18.93 9.02
CA SER A 454 -14.48 -19.53 8.60
C SER A 454 -14.49 -19.98 7.15
N ILE A 455 -15.59 -20.61 6.69
CA ILE A 455 -15.73 -21.06 5.29
C ILE A 455 -15.75 -19.85 4.35
N VAL A 456 -16.55 -18.80 4.66
CA VAL A 456 -16.62 -17.59 3.82
C VAL A 456 -15.25 -16.93 3.70
N LYS A 457 -14.50 -16.79 4.81
CA LYS A 457 -13.15 -16.23 4.80
C LYS A 457 -12.18 -17.08 3.96
N GLU A 458 -12.24 -18.40 4.11
CA GLU A 458 -11.40 -19.32 3.34
C GLU A 458 -11.69 -19.21 1.84
N GLU A 459 -12.97 -19.21 1.45
CA GLU A 459 -13.37 -19.14 0.04
C GLU A 459 -13.09 -17.77 -0.59
N ILE A 460 -13.14 -16.66 0.17
CA ILE A 460 -12.64 -15.35 -0.29
C ILE A 460 -11.14 -15.44 -0.61
N GLY A 461 -10.35 -16.05 0.26
CA GLY A 461 -8.92 -16.21 0.02
C GLY A 461 -8.59 -17.10 -1.16
N LYS A 462 -9.35 -18.20 -1.38
CA LYS A 462 -9.24 -19.06 -2.58
C LYS A 462 -9.63 -18.29 -3.85
N THR A 463 -10.70 -17.49 -3.78
CA THR A 463 -11.08 -16.60 -4.89
C THR A 463 -9.97 -15.61 -5.21
N TYR A 464 -9.31 -15.08 -4.19
CA TYR A 464 -8.17 -14.18 -4.40
C TYR A 464 -6.97 -14.87 -5.07
N ALA A 465 -6.69 -16.15 -4.74
CA ALA A 465 -5.67 -16.92 -5.44
C ALA A 465 -6.01 -17.05 -6.94
N LYS A 466 -7.28 -17.30 -7.30
CA LYS A 466 -7.75 -17.31 -8.70
C LYS A 466 -7.59 -15.95 -9.40
N ILE A 467 -7.85 -14.87 -8.68
CA ILE A 467 -7.61 -13.50 -9.16
C ILE A 467 -6.12 -13.29 -9.50
N LEU A 468 -5.21 -13.77 -8.67
CA LEU A 468 -3.77 -13.72 -8.96
C LEU A 468 -3.39 -14.60 -10.14
N GLU A 469 -3.98 -15.78 -10.28
CA GLU A 469 -3.80 -16.65 -11.46
C GLU A 469 -4.26 -15.97 -12.76
N ASN A 470 -5.38 -15.23 -12.74
CA ASN A 470 -5.79 -14.43 -13.89
C ASN A 470 -4.71 -13.41 -14.29
N ALA A 471 -4.06 -12.76 -13.30
CA ALA A 471 -3.03 -11.76 -13.53
C ALA A 471 -1.67 -12.34 -13.99
N GLY A 472 -1.44 -13.65 -13.83
CA GLY A 472 -0.24 -14.33 -14.30
C GLY A 472 -0.21 -14.49 -15.83
N VAL A 473 0.90 -14.11 -16.48
CA VAL A 473 1.05 -14.23 -17.94
C VAL A 473 1.25 -15.69 -18.37
N TYR A 474 2.05 -16.46 -17.65
CA TYR A 474 2.15 -17.90 -17.79
C TYR A 474 1.39 -18.57 -16.64
N LYS A 475 0.39 -19.39 -16.97
CA LYS A 475 -0.39 -20.08 -15.94
C LYS A 475 0.43 -21.21 -15.29
N MET A 476 0.16 -21.53 -14.03
CA MET A 476 0.82 -22.64 -13.31
C MET A 476 0.27 -24.01 -13.71
N THR A 477 0.05 -24.21 -15.00
CA THR A 477 -0.26 -25.50 -15.66
C THR A 477 1.00 -26.04 -16.31
N GLU A 478 1.00 -27.31 -16.69
CA GLU A 478 2.12 -27.94 -17.44
C GLU A 478 2.44 -27.16 -18.73
N GLU A 479 1.42 -26.79 -19.49
CA GLU A 479 1.53 -25.97 -20.71
C GLU A 479 2.15 -24.59 -20.40
N GLY A 480 1.57 -23.85 -19.48
CA GLY A 480 2.06 -22.52 -19.12
C GLY A 480 3.49 -22.53 -18.59
N ILE A 481 3.87 -23.52 -17.77
CA ILE A 481 5.24 -23.71 -17.29
C ILE A 481 6.19 -24.02 -18.45
N ASN A 482 5.78 -24.81 -19.45
CA ASN A 482 6.61 -25.12 -20.63
C ASN A 482 6.82 -23.86 -21.49
N HIS A 483 5.82 -23.01 -21.68
CA HIS A 483 5.95 -21.72 -22.35
C HIS A 483 6.84 -20.76 -21.55
N PHE A 484 6.74 -20.74 -20.22
CA PHE A 484 7.64 -19.96 -19.40
C PHE A 484 9.10 -20.41 -19.53
N LYS A 485 9.35 -21.74 -19.56
CA LYS A 485 10.69 -22.29 -19.85
C LYS A 485 11.16 -21.94 -21.26
N LYS A 486 10.25 -21.86 -22.25
CA LYS A 486 10.59 -21.40 -23.62
C LYS A 486 11.10 -19.95 -23.59
N PHE A 487 10.44 -19.06 -22.82
CA PHE A 487 10.91 -17.70 -22.61
C PHE A 487 12.32 -17.67 -21.97
N THR A 488 12.59 -18.49 -20.93
CA THR A 488 13.92 -18.49 -20.29
C THR A 488 15.05 -18.94 -21.21
N LYS A 489 14.76 -19.67 -22.31
CA LYS A 489 15.74 -20.04 -23.34
C LYS A 489 16.02 -18.91 -24.33
N ALA A 490 15.20 -17.84 -24.34
CA ALA A 490 15.42 -16.66 -25.15
C ALA A 490 16.31 -15.62 -24.42
N LEU A 491 16.62 -15.84 -23.14
CA LEU A 491 17.53 -15.02 -22.33
C LEU A 491 18.98 -15.44 -22.56
#